data_b9e5eb641e776df46e11ba6f40f65aac
#
_entry.id   b9e5eb641e776df46e11ba6f40f65aac
#
_cell.length_a   1.000
_cell.length_b   1.000
_cell.length_c   1.000
_cell.angle_alpha   90.00
_cell.angle_beta   90.00
_cell.angle_gamma   90.00
#
_symmetry.space_group_name_H-M   'P 1'
#
loop_
_entity.id
_entity.type
_entity.pdbx_description
1 polymer ?
#
loop_
_entity_poly.entity_id
_entity_poly.type
_entity_poly.pdbx_seq_one_letter_code
_entity_poly.pdbx_strand_id
1 'polypeptide(L)'
;MPEPAGFAFLSQQIEPDDYRGRAVTFRGDLRTTDVADRAGLVLRIPRQGRRPAPPDPWHDPENHFAPVTGTRDWTRHEVTAQVPADAISIIFGVFLNGRGQIEVRNPQLDPHPADQ
;
A
#
# COMPACT_ATOMS: atom_id res chain seq x y z
N MET A 1 -2.03 8.05 26.65
CA MET A 1 -2.29 8.85 25.45
C MET A 1 -3.33 8.18 24.57
N PRO A 2 -4.42 8.84 24.29
CA PRO A 2 -5.42 8.22 23.44
C PRO A 2 -4.89 8.05 22.03
N GLU A 3 -5.29 6.96 21.40
CA GLU A 3 -4.96 6.72 20.02
C GLU A 3 -5.73 7.66 19.12
N PRO A 4 -5.11 8.25 18.13
CA PRO A 4 -5.86 9.04 17.18
C PRO A 4 -6.81 8.13 16.40
N ALA A 5 -8.03 8.57 16.27
CA ALA A 5 -8.93 7.95 15.32
C ALA A 5 -8.55 8.52 13.98
N GLY A 6 -8.37 7.67 12.98
CA GLY A 6 -8.04 8.15 11.66
C GLY A 6 -7.06 7.28 10.95
N PHE A 7 -6.40 7.86 9.98
CA PHE A 7 -5.58 7.14 9.04
C PHE A 7 -4.10 7.44 9.28
N ALA A 8 -3.31 6.41 9.51
CA ALA A 8 -1.86 6.53 9.63
C ALA A 8 -1.21 5.77 8.46
N PHE A 9 -0.13 6.33 7.92
CA PHE A 9 0.48 5.81 6.72
C PHE A 9 2.00 5.96 6.83
N LEU A 10 2.71 4.84 6.80
CA LEU A 10 4.17 4.82 6.79
C LEU A 10 4.64 4.24 5.47
N SER A 11 5.34 5.03 4.68
CA SER A 11 5.63 4.64 3.31
C SER A 11 7.02 5.04 2.86
N GLN A 12 7.43 4.43 1.75
CA GLN A 12 8.61 4.81 0.98
C GLN A 12 8.16 5.13 -0.44
N GLN A 13 8.98 5.91 -1.12
CA GLN A 13 8.71 6.37 -2.47
C GLN A 13 9.92 6.12 -3.34
N ILE A 14 9.69 5.58 -4.55
CA ILE A 14 10.75 5.36 -5.52
C ILE A 14 10.33 5.89 -6.88
N GLU A 15 11.33 6.08 -7.77
CA GLU A 15 11.09 6.49 -9.14
C GLU A 15 10.46 5.35 -9.93
N PRO A 16 9.51 5.65 -10.82
CA PRO A 16 8.82 4.61 -11.56
C PRO A 16 9.50 4.15 -12.83
N ASP A 17 10.64 4.74 -13.20
CA ASP A 17 11.19 4.61 -14.54
C ASP A 17 11.46 3.18 -14.95
N ASP A 18 12.01 2.36 -14.04
CA ASP A 18 12.34 0.97 -14.36
C ASP A 18 11.13 0.05 -14.37
N TYR A 19 9.97 0.56 -14.02
CA TYR A 19 8.77 -0.26 -13.83
C TYR A 19 7.64 0.10 -14.80
N ARG A 20 7.82 1.13 -15.60
CA ARG A 20 6.75 1.58 -16.50
C ARG A 20 6.36 0.45 -17.46
N GLY A 21 5.05 0.27 -17.60
CA GLY A 21 4.52 -0.79 -18.45
C GLY A 21 4.55 -2.18 -17.83
N ARG A 22 4.96 -2.28 -16.56
CA ARG A 22 5.03 -3.55 -15.86
C ARG A 22 4.09 -3.56 -14.67
N ALA A 23 3.74 -4.75 -14.22
CA ALA A 23 3.13 -4.90 -12.91
C ALA A 23 4.22 -4.95 -11.85
N VAL A 24 3.92 -4.47 -10.66
CA VAL A 24 4.79 -4.63 -9.49
C VAL A 24 3.98 -5.27 -8.38
N THR A 25 4.66 -6.05 -7.55
CA THR A 25 4.05 -6.64 -6.36
C THR A 25 4.82 -6.15 -5.15
N PHE A 26 4.09 -5.54 -4.22
CA PHE A 26 4.64 -5.21 -2.90
C PHE A 26 4.17 -6.27 -1.92
N ARG A 27 5.12 -6.86 -1.22
CA ARG A 27 4.83 -7.93 -0.27
C ARG A 27 5.56 -7.70 1.04
N GLY A 28 5.00 -8.24 2.09
CA GLY A 28 5.62 -8.16 3.40
C GLY A 28 4.89 -9.07 4.36
N ASP A 29 5.56 -9.40 5.45
CA ASP A 29 4.94 -10.13 6.54
C ASP A 29 4.37 -9.11 7.51
N LEU A 30 3.12 -9.32 7.89
CA LEU A 30 2.41 -8.42 8.80
C LEU A 30 1.98 -9.15 10.05
N ARG A 31 2.04 -8.44 11.16
CA ARG A 31 1.41 -8.85 12.41
C ARG A 31 0.54 -7.69 12.89
N THR A 32 -0.69 -7.99 13.27
CA THR A 32 -1.62 -6.96 13.72
C THR A 32 -2.13 -7.31 15.11
N THR A 33 -2.46 -6.26 15.87
CA THR A 33 -3.00 -6.40 17.23
C THR A 33 -4.16 -5.44 17.37
N ASP A 34 -5.33 -6.00 17.64
CA ASP A 34 -6.54 -5.21 17.98
C ASP A 34 -6.90 -4.15 16.94
N VAL A 35 -6.73 -4.48 15.66
CA VAL A 35 -7.10 -3.57 14.59
C VAL A 35 -8.62 -3.51 14.50
N ALA A 36 -9.17 -2.37 14.88
CA ALA A 36 -10.61 -2.21 15.01
C ALA A 36 -11.27 -2.01 13.64
N ASP A 37 -10.61 -1.31 12.73
CA ASP A 37 -11.16 -1.08 11.40
C ASP A 37 -10.35 -1.87 10.37
N ARG A 38 -9.24 -1.31 9.87
CA ARG A 38 -8.42 -2.05 8.92
C ARG A 38 -6.99 -1.53 8.92
N ALA A 39 -6.08 -2.40 8.56
CA ALA A 39 -4.66 -2.08 8.40
C ALA A 39 -4.10 -2.98 7.32
N GLY A 40 -2.90 -2.69 6.84
CA GLY A 40 -2.29 -3.60 5.87
C GLY A 40 -1.28 -2.94 4.98
N LEU A 41 -1.02 -3.61 3.85
CA LEU A 41 -0.14 -3.07 2.82
C LEU A 41 -0.89 -2.11 1.93
N VAL A 42 -0.17 -1.11 1.42
CA VAL A 42 -0.71 -0.19 0.42
C VAL A 42 0.35 0.05 -0.64
N LEU A 43 -0.12 0.16 -1.88
CA LEU A 43 0.70 0.47 -3.04
C LEU A 43 -0.02 1.57 -3.80
N ARG A 44 0.62 2.73 -3.91
CA ARG A 44 0.02 3.89 -4.56
C ARG A 44 0.87 4.31 -5.73
N ILE A 45 0.24 4.51 -6.88
CA ILE A 45 0.95 4.89 -8.10
C ILE A 45 0.27 6.12 -8.69
N PRO A 46 0.69 7.33 -8.28
CA PRO A 46 0.12 8.56 -8.82
C PRO A 46 0.48 8.74 -10.28
N ARG A 47 -0.43 9.35 -11.03
CA ARG A 47 -0.29 9.59 -12.46
C ARG A 47 -0.29 11.08 -12.77
N GLN A 48 0.36 11.44 -13.86
CA GLN A 48 0.37 12.83 -14.33
C GLN A 48 -1.01 13.28 -14.79
N GLY A 49 -1.26 14.59 -14.65
CA GLY A 49 -2.46 15.19 -15.17
C GLY A 49 -3.74 14.73 -14.51
N ARG A 50 -3.61 14.07 -13.40
CA ARG A 50 -4.75 13.52 -12.70
C ARG A 50 -5.48 14.62 -11.92
N ARG A 51 -6.78 14.48 -11.85
CA ARG A 51 -7.60 15.36 -11.02
C ARG A 51 -7.27 15.15 -9.55
N PRO A 52 -7.64 16.09 -8.67
CA PRO A 52 -7.45 15.89 -7.25
C PRO A 52 -8.02 14.56 -6.79
N ALA A 53 -7.34 13.95 -5.83
CA ALA A 53 -7.76 12.67 -5.30
C ALA A 53 -9.14 12.77 -4.65
N PRO A 54 -9.96 11.72 -4.73
CA PRO A 54 -11.22 11.70 -4.00
C PRO A 54 -10.95 11.78 -2.50
N PRO A 55 -11.91 12.31 -1.71
CA PRO A 55 -11.72 12.42 -0.27
C PRO A 55 -11.59 11.08 0.43
N ASP A 56 -12.10 10.02 -0.17
CA ASP A 56 -12.02 8.68 0.40
C ASP A 56 -10.89 7.91 -0.26
N PRO A 57 -9.79 7.64 0.45
CA PRO A 57 -8.66 6.93 -0.15
C PRO A 57 -8.99 5.51 -0.61
N TRP A 58 -10.02 4.90 -0.04
CA TRP A 58 -10.42 3.55 -0.42
C TRP A 58 -11.00 3.48 -1.83
N HIS A 59 -11.47 4.60 -2.36
CA HIS A 59 -12.05 4.70 -3.69
C HIS A 59 -11.14 5.39 -4.69
N ASP A 60 -9.91 5.69 -4.30
CA ASP A 60 -8.95 6.31 -5.22
C ASP A 60 -8.33 5.22 -6.09
N PRO A 61 -8.52 5.26 -7.42
CA PRO A 61 -8.00 4.20 -8.30
C PRO A 61 -6.48 4.12 -8.34
N GLU A 62 -5.77 5.13 -7.83
CA GLU A 62 -4.32 5.06 -7.73
C GLU A 62 -3.84 4.28 -6.50
N ASN A 63 -4.74 3.98 -5.58
CA ASN A 63 -4.41 3.25 -4.36
C ASN A 63 -4.82 1.79 -4.49
N HIS A 64 -3.94 0.92 -4.06
CA HIS A 64 -4.19 -0.52 -4.03
C HIS A 64 -3.88 -1.01 -2.62
N PHE A 65 -4.84 -1.68 -2.01
CA PHE A 65 -4.75 -2.06 -0.60
C PHE A 65 -4.88 -3.57 -0.44
N ALA A 66 -4.17 -4.10 0.57
CA ALA A 66 -4.38 -5.46 1.03
C ALA A 66 -4.75 -5.38 2.52
N PRO A 67 -6.03 -5.16 2.83
CA PRO A 67 -6.42 -4.87 4.20
C PRO A 67 -6.61 -6.11 5.06
N VAL A 68 -6.35 -5.95 6.36
CA VAL A 68 -6.62 -6.95 7.38
C VAL A 68 -7.28 -6.26 8.57
N THR A 69 -7.91 -7.05 9.43
CA THR A 69 -8.54 -6.53 10.64
C THR A 69 -8.32 -7.53 11.78
N GLY A 70 -8.47 -7.06 13.00
CA GLY A 70 -8.36 -7.90 14.20
C GLY A 70 -6.92 -8.13 14.63
N THR A 71 -6.69 -9.27 15.22
CA THR A 71 -5.37 -9.68 15.70
C THR A 71 -4.92 -10.88 14.89
N ARG A 72 -3.77 -10.74 14.23
CA ARG A 72 -3.22 -11.81 13.41
C ARG A 72 -1.73 -11.91 13.64
N ASP A 73 -1.24 -13.12 13.76
CA ASP A 73 0.19 -13.38 13.83
C ASP A 73 0.82 -13.16 12.46
N TRP A 74 2.13 -13.24 12.39
CA TRP A 74 2.87 -12.99 11.16
C TRP A 74 2.30 -13.79 10.00
N THR A 75 1.90 -13.07 8.98
CA THR A 75 1.31 -13.64 7.76
C THR A 75 1.79 -12.84 6.58
N ARG A 76 2.16 -13.51 5.51
CA ARG A 76 2.60 -12.84 4.29
C ARG A 76 1.41 -12.27 3.54
N HIS A 77 1.54 -11.02 3.11
CA HIS A 77 0.55 -10.32 2.32
C HIS A 77 1.18 -9.77 1.06
N GLU A 78 0.39 -9.58 0.02
CA GLU A 78 0.84 -9.05 -1.26
C GLU A 78 -0.21 -8.13 -1.84
N VAL A 79 0.26 -7.10 -2.54
CA VAL A 79 -0.60 -6.23 -3.35
C VAL A 79 0.11 -5.98 -4.67
N THR A 80 -0.61 -6.10 -5.77
CA THR A 80 -0.06 -5.98 -7.12
C THR A 80 -0.78 -4.89 -7.89
N ALA A 81 -0.03 -4.12 -8.67
CA ALA A 81 -0.61 -3.08 -9.51
C ALA A 81 0.21 -2.89 -10.76
N GLN A 82 -0.44 -2.39 -11.81
CA GLN A 82 0.23 -1.98 -13.03
C GLN A 82 0.82 -0.59 -12.87
N VAL A 83 2.02 -0.39 -13.40
CA VAL A 83 2.67 0.92 -13.41
C VAL A 83 2.41 1.53 -14.80
N PRO A 84 1.54 2.53 -14.89
CA PRO A 84 1.24 3.13 -16.19
C PRO A 84 2.42 3.93 -16.72
N ALA A 85 2.39 4.21 -18.02
CA ALA A 85 3.47 4.97 -18.66
C ALA A 85 3.60 6.39 -18.10
N ASP A 86 2.51 6.94 -17.60
CA ASP A 86 2.48 8.30 -17.05
C ASP A 86 2.57 8.34 -15.53
N ALA A 87 3.06 7.27 -14.91
CA ALA A 87 3.27 7.26 -13.46
C ALA A 87 4.28 8.32 -13.05
N ILE A 88 4.00 8.98 -11.94
CA ILE A 88 4.91 9.99 -11.36
C ILE A 88 5.83 9.32 -10.37
N SER A 89 5.35 8.31 -9.67
CA SER A 89 6.06 7.75 -8.53
C SER A 89 5.45 6.41 -8.18
N ILE A 90 6.17 5.62 -7.39
CA ILE A 90 5.63 4.41 -6.77
C ILE A 90 5.80 4.58 -5.27
N ILE A 91 4.69 4.56 -4.55
CA ILE A 91 4.66 4.74 -3.09
C ILE A 91 4.14 3.44 -2.49
N PHE A 92 4.85 2.89 -1.54
CA PHE A 92 4.46 1.62 -0.93
C PHE A 92 4.74 1.65 0.55
N GLY A 93 3.93 0.95 1.30
CA GLY A 93 4.09 0.94 2.74
C GLY A 93 2.95 0.23 3.45
N VAL A 94 2.74 0.64 4.69
CA VAL A 94 1.68 0.09 5.52
C VAL A 94 0.78 1.21 5.99
N PHE A 95 -0.46 0.87 6.26
CA PHE A 95 -1.44 1.81 6.76
C PHE A 95 -2.17 1.23 7.96
N LEU A 96 -2.68 2.11 8.79
CA LEU A 96 -3.54 1.75 9.91
C LEU A 96 -4.68 2.74 9.95
N ASN A 97 -5.89 2.25 9.82
CA ASN A 97 -7.09 3.06 9.92
C ASN A 97 -7.82 2.70 11.21
N GLY A 98 -8.02 3.70 12.07
CA GLY A 98 -8.64 3.46 13.36
C GLY A 98 -7.64 3.01 14.40
N ARG A 99 -8.10 2.23 15.35
CA ARG A 99 -7.28 1.77 16.47
C ARG A 99 -6.59 0.47 16.17
N GLY A 100 -5.46 0.25 16.83
CA GLY A 100 -4.73 -1.00 16.77
C GLY A 100 -3.27 -0.78 16.52
N GLN A 101 -2.59 -1.86 16.20
CA GLN A 101 -1.17 -1.85 15.88
C GLN A 101 -0.90 -2.70 14.68
N ILE A 102 0.09 -2.29 13.89
CA ILE A 102 0.56 -3.08 12.77
C ILE A 102 2.08 -3.10 12.78
N GLU A 103 2.64 -4.29 12.53
CA GLU A 103 4.07 -4.45 12.38
C GLU A 103 4.34 -5.08 11.04
N VAL A 104 5.46 -4.68 10.41
CA VAL A 104 5.86 -5.21 9.12
C VAL A 104 7.30 -5.69 9.20
N ARG A 105 7.59 -6.81 8.52
CA ARG A 105 8.97 -7.25 8.35
C ARG A 105 9.14 -7.81 6.94
N ASN A 106 10.38 -7.81 6.47
CA ASN A 106 10.75 -8.31 5.15
C ASN A 106 9.94 -7.68 4.02
N PRO A 107 9.80 -6.33 4.02
CA PRO A 107 9.10 -5.68 2.91
C PRO A 107 9.90 -5.81 1.63
N GLN A 108 9.19 -6.02 0.52
CA GLN A 108 9.82 -6.30 -0.76
C GLN A 108 8.96 -5.80 -1.89
N LEU A 109 9.55 -5.08 -2.83
CA LEU A 109 8.85 -4.62 -4.02
C LEU A 109 9.53 -5.25 -5.23
N ASP A 110 8.79 -6.09 -5.96
CA ASP A 110 9.33 -6.82 -7.08
C ASP A 110 8.60 -6.47 -8.37
N PRO A 111 9.33 -6.16 -9.44
CA PRO A 111 8.68 -6.00 -10.74
C PRO A 111 8.38 -7.36 -11.34
N HIS A 112 7.28 -7.43 -12.08
CA HIS A 112 6.99 -8.58 -12.90
C HIS A 112 7.77 -8.45 -14.21
N PRO A 113 8.08 -9.57 -14.88
CA PRO A 113 8.67 -9.47 -16.20
C PRO A 113 7.79 -8.66 -17.13
N ALA A 114 8.43 -7.85 -17.99
CA ALA A 114 7.69 -6.95 -18.85
C ALA A 114 6.88 -7.68 -19.91
N ASP A 115 7.28 -8.87 -20.22
CA ASP A 115 6.77 -9.59 -21.37
C ASP A 115 6.12 -10.89 -20.91
N GLN A 116 4.88 -10.80 -20.52
CA GLN A 116 4.16 -12.00 -20.04
C GLN A 116 2.78 -12.16 -20.65
#